data_711b2a57e2d85c3c4c695297d197d0e1
#
_entry.id   711b2a57e2d85c3c4c695297d197d0e1
#
_cell.length_a   1.000
_cell.length_b   1.000
_cell.length_c   1.000
_cell.angle_alpha   90.00
_cell.angle_beta   90.00
_cell.angle_gamma   90.00
#
_symmetry.space_group_name_H-M   'P 1'
#
loop_
_entity.id
_entity.type
_entity.pdbx_description
1 polymer ?
#
loop_
_entity_poly.entity_id
_entity_poly.type
_entity_poly.pdbx_seq_one_letter_code
_entity_poly.pdbx_strand_id
1 'polypeptide(L)'
;MTWSRRQFLTGVGVLAAVSGTAGRVVAKTLNINGVRYGMVHDESLCIGCTACMDACRKVNKVPEGVSRLTIIRSEPQGEFPDVKYRFFRKSCQHCDRAPCVDVCPTGASFRDAASGIVDVNPDLCVGCQYCIAACPYRVRFIHPVTKTADKCDFCRKTHLQAGKLPACVEACPTKALTFGNLDDPNSEISQLLCQKPTYRYKLALGTKPKLYRVPFKYGEVSQ
;
A
#
# COMPACT_ATOMS: atom_id res chain seq x y z
N MET A 1 -4.84 47.46 37.38
CA MET A 1 -6.15 47.45 36.66
C MET A 1 -6.56 46.02 36.41
N THR A 2 -7.46 45.48 37.23
CA THR A 2 -7.90 44.06 37.14
C THR A 2 -9.18 44.01 36.34
N TRP A 3 -9.11 43.37 35.16
CA TRP A 3 -10.28 43.14 34.32
C TRP A 3 -11.14 42.03 34.92
N SER A 4 -12.44 42.31 35.16
CA SER A 4 -13.39 41.32 35.68
C SER A 4 -13.92 40.43 34.54
N ARG A 5 -14.19 39.15 34.87
CA ARG A 5 -14.74 38.15 33.94
C ARG A 5 -16.06 38.55 33.25
N ARG A 6 -16.79 39.53 33.79
CA ARG A 6 -18.02 40.07 33.19
C ARG A 6 -17.79 41.01 32.01
N GLN A 7 -16.65 41.70 31.98
CA GLN A 7 -16.32 42.63 30.88
C GLN A 7 -15.83 41.92 29.64
N PHE A 8 -15.46 40.64 29.74
CA PHE A 8 -15.06 39.81 28.58
C PHE A 8 -16.25 39.33 27.75
N LEU A 9 -17.47 39.26 28.34
CA LEU A 9 -18.66 38.70 27.71
C LEU A 9 -19.55 39.76 27.01
N THR A 10 -19.28 41.05 27.17
CA THR A 10 -20.06 42.14 26.55
C THR A 10 -19.39 42.76 25.31
N GLY A 11 -18.22 42.27 24.91
CA GLY A 11 -17.46 42.78 23.74
C GLY A 11 -17.70 42.02 22.43
N VAL A 12 -18.64 41.06 22.37
CA VAL A 12 -18.92 40.30 21.13
C VAL A 12 -20.33 40.56 20.67
N GLY A 13 -20.55 41.69 20.10
CA GLY A 13 -21.85 42.10 19.60
C GLY A 13 -21.80 42.99 18.36
N VAL A 14 -21.11 42.55 17.28
CA VAL A 14 -21.43 42.91 15.91
C VAL A 14 -20.94 41.80 15.01
N LEU A 15 -21.74 40.78 14.79
CA LEU A 15 -21.57 39.87 13.66
C LEU A 15 -22.61 40.28 12.62
N ALA A 16 -22.12 40.99 11.61
CA ALA A 16 -22.86 41.23 10.38
C ALA A 16 -23.29 39.89 9.79
N ALA A 17 -24.59 39.71 9.59
CA ALA A 17 -25.17 38.60 8.85
C ALA A 17 -24.67 38.68 7.39
N VAL A 18 -23.63 37.94 7.06
CA VAL A 18 -23.31 37.59 5.69
C VAL A 18 -23.99 36.25 5.45
N SER A 19 -25.17 36.30 4.86
CA SER A 19 -25.82 35.16 4.22
C SER A 19 -24.98 34.73 3.01
N GLY A 20 -23.95 33.92 3.29
CA GLY A 20 -23.12 33.25 2.30
C GLY A 20 -23.36 31.77 2.41
N THR A 21 -23.91 31.18 1.37
CA THR A 21 -24.02 29.74 1.13
C THR A 21 -22.82 29.02 1.68
N ALA A 22 -23.05 28.16 2.69
CA ALA A 22 -22.07 27.24 3.20
C ALA A 22 -21.73 26.23 2.09
N GLY A 23 -20.86 26.64 1.19
CA GLY A 23 -20.22 25.75 0.25
C GLY A 23 -19.49 24.69 1.08
N ARG A 24 -19.97 23.44 1.04
CA ARG A 24 -19.24 22.27 1.50
C ARG A 24 -17.86 22.35 0.85
N VAL A 25 -16.87 22.80 1.57
CA VAL A 25 -15.47 22.59 1.23
C VAL A 25 -15.23 21.09 1.39
N VAL A 26 -15.64 20.33 0.38
CA VAL A 26 -15.06 19.02 0.14
C VAL A 26 -13.59 19.32 -0.10
N ALA A 27 -12.77 19.02 0.87
CA ALA A 27 -11.34 19.00 0.69
C ALA A 27 -11.06 17.94 -0.38
N LYS A 28 -11.23 18.33 -1.64
CA LYS A 28 -10.75 17.62 -2.80
C LYS A 28 -9.24 17.65 -2.61
N THR A 29 -8.69 16.54 -2.12
CA THR A 29 -7.24 16.31 -2.14
C THR A 29 -6.86 16.47 -3.60
N LEU A 30 -6.43 17.68 -3.96
CA LEU A 30 -5.93 17.98 -5.28
C LEU A 30 -4.71 17.08 -5.48
N ASN A 31 -4.90 15.98 -6.19
CA ASN A 31 -3.81 15.25 -6.80
C ASN A 31 -3.23 16.17 -7.88
N ILE A 32 -2.34 17.03 -7.47
CA ILE A 32 -1.54 17.84 -8.38
C ILE A 32 -0.59 16.87 -9.08
N ASN A 33 -0.99 16.35 -10.23
CA ASN A 33 -0.19 15.54 -11.16
C ASN A 33 0.38 14.23 -10.61
N GLY A 34 -0.23 13.61 -9.62
CA GLY A 34 0.28 12.35 -9.07
C GLY A 34 -0.49 11.14 -9.60
N VAL A 35 0.23 10.18 -10.14
CA VAL A 35 -0.27 8.82 -10.38
C VAL A 35 -0.38 8.10 -9.04
N ARG A 36 -1.50 7.43 -8.77
CA ARG A 36 -1.67 6.63 -7.54
C ARG A 36 -1.60 5.15 -7.88
N TYR A 37 -0.41 4.60 -7.82
CA TYR A 37 -0.21 3.18 -8.13
C TYR A 37 -0.79 2.25 -7.07
N GLY A 38 -1.43 1.18 -7.56
CA GLY A 38 -1.91 0.05 -6.77
C GLY A 38 -1.63 -1.28 -7.46
N MET A 39 -1.96 -2.35 -6.77
CA MET A 39 -1.82 -3.71 -7.28
C MET A 39 -3.01 -4.56 -6.86
N VAL A 40 -3.47 -5.43 -7.75
CA VAL A 40 -4.42 -6.51 -7.43
C VAL A 40 -3.68 -7.83 -7.48
N HIS A 41 -3.95 -8.69 -6.52
CA HIS A 41 -3.61 -10.10 -6.53
C HIS A 41 -4.88 -10.93 -6.62
N ASP A 42 -5.08 -11.63 -7.72
CA ASP A 42 -6.20 -12.54 -7.92
C ASP A 42 -5.83 -13.92 -7.37
N GLU A 43 -6.38 -14.26 -6.19
CA GLU A 43 -6.11 -15.52 -5.52
C GLU A 43 -6.71 -16.72 -6.27
N SER A 44 -7.73 -16.48 -7.12
CA SER A 44 -8.35 -17.53 -7.93
C SER A 44 -7.47 -17.98 -9.11
N LEU A 45 -6.60 -17.10 -9.58
CA LEU A 45 -5.66 -17.36 -10.66
C LEU A 45 -4.27 -17.77 -10.17
N CYS A 46 -3.97 -17.53 -8.90
CA CYS A 46 -2.65 -17.80 -8.34
C CYS A 46 -2.45 -19.30 -8.09
N ILE A 47 -1.46 -19.89 -8.75
CA ILE A 47 -1.11 -21.31 -8.61
C ILE A 47 -0.01 -21.59 -7.60
N GLY A 48 0.47 -20.56 -6.88
CA GLY A 48 1.49 -20.71 -5.85
C GLY A 48 2.92 -20.94 -6.37
N CYS A 49 3.19 -20.70 -7.66
CA CYS A 49 4.53 -20.79 -8.20
C CYS A 49 5.44 -19.67 -7.65
N THR A 50 6.77 -19.82 -7.75
CA THR A 50 7.74 -18.85 -7.22
C THR A 50 8.16 -17.78 -8.22
N ALA A 51 7.68 -17.82 -9.47
CA ALA A 51 8.14 -16.96 -10.57
C ALA A 51 8.16 -15.46 -10.21
N CYS A 52 7.14 -14.95 -9.52
CA CYS A 52 7.09 -13.56 -9.08
C CYS A 52 8.14 -13.23 -7.99
N MET A 53 8.48 -14.19 -7.14
CA MET A 53 9.51 -14.04 -6.10
C MET A 53 10.91 -14.01 -6.72
N ASP A 54 11.16 -14.91 -7.67
CA ASP A 54 12.45 -15.05 -8.36
C ASP A 54 12.73 -13.83 -9.23
N ALA A 55 11.73 -13.36 -9.99
CA ALA A 55 11.83 -12.14 -10.78
C ALA A 55 12.08 -10.91 -9.89
N CYS A 56 11.39 -10.79 -8.76
CA CYS A 56 11.61 -9.71 -7.80
C CYS A 56 13.04 -9.72 -7.25
N ARG A 57 13.55 -10.89 -6.86
CA ARG A 57 14.91 -11.07 -6.36
C ARG A 57 15.94 -10.67 -7.40
N LYS A 58 15.80 -11.16 -8.62
CA LYS A 58 16.74 -10.92 -9.74
C LYS A 58 16.80 -9.43 -10.08
N VAL A 59 15.65 -8.78 -10.32
CA VAL A 59 15.59 -7.39 -10.79
C VAL A 59 16.00 -6.40 -9.70
N ASN A 60 15.60 -6.64 -8.47
CA ASN A 60 15.88 -5.73 -7.35
C ASN A 60 17.12 -6.13 -6.55
N LYS A 61 17.88 -7.12 -6.99
CA LYS A 61 19.10 -7.62 -6.34
C LYS A 61 18.89 -7.91 -4.85
N VAL A 62 17.75 -8.54 -4.52
CA VAL A 62 17.41 -8.84 -3.12
C VAL A 62 18.29 -9.98 -2.63
N PRO A 63 19.06 -9.80 -1.54
CA PRO A 63 19.96 -10.83 -1.01
C PRO A 63 19.23 -12.12 -0.60
N GLU A 64 19.99 -13.19 -0.48
CA GLU A 64 19.51 -14.43 0.14
C GLU A 64 19.11 -14.21 1.60
N GLY A 65 18.23 -15.05 2.11
CA GLY A 65 17.71 -14.96 3.47
C GLY A 65 16.65 -13.89 3.72
N VAL A 66 16.45 -12.94 2.78
CA VAL A 66 15.40 -11.90 2.88
C VAL A 66 14.54 -11.86 1.62
N SER A 67 13.33 -11.28 1.73
CA SER A 67 12.41 -11.21 0.59
C SER A 67 11.55 -9.94 0.64
N ARG A 68 11.39 -9.29 -0.52
CA ARG A 68 10.46 -8.16 -0.69
C ARG A 68 9.01 -8.60 -0.88
N LEU A 69 8.80 -9.83 -1.34
CA LEU A 69 7.49 -10.47 -1.44
C LEU A 69 7.61 -11.97 -1.21
N THR A 70 6.55 -12.57 -0.67
CA THR A 70 6.44 -14.01 -0.46
C THR A 70 5.02 -14.45 -0.86
N ILE A 71 4.89 -15.60 -1.49
CA ILE A 71 3.61 -16.26 -1.69
C ILE A 71 3.42 -17.24 -0.53
N ILE A 72 2.33 -17.06 0.19
CA ILE A 72 1.96 -17.90 1.33
C ILE A 72 0.87 -18.86 0.86
N ARG A 73 1.03 -20.14 1.18
CA ARG A 73 0.01 -21.16 1.00
C ARG A 73 -0.85 -21.23 2.26
N SER A 74 -2.18 -21.27 2.09
CA SER A 74 -3.09 -21.50 3.21
C SER A 74 -3.01 -22.94 3.72
N GLU A 75 -3.61 -23.18 4.87
CA GLU A 75 -4.00 -24.54 5.27
C GLU A 75 -4.89 -25.17 4.20
N PRO A 76 -4.87 -26.51 4.08
CA PRO A 76 -5.75 -27.22 3.14
C PRO A 76 -7.22 -26.95 3.46
N GLN A 77 -8.03 -26.77 2.44
CA GLN A 77 -9.46 -26.53 2.52
C GLN A 77 -10.21 -27.63 1.77
N GLY A 78 -11.31 -28.10 2.34
CA GLY A 78 -12.10 -29.22 1.80
C GLY A 78 -11.64 -30.58 2.34
N GLU A 79 -12.32 -31.64 1.90
CA GLU A 79 -12.03 -33.02 2.26
C GLU A 79 -11.50 -33.79 1.04
N PHE A 80 -10.69 -34.81 1.30
CA PHE A 80 -10.18 -35.67 0.23
C PHE A 80 -11.35 -36.32 -0.54
N PRO A 81 -11.32 -36.32 -1.90
CA PRO A 81 -10.21 -35.93 -2.79
C PRO A 81 -10.20 -34.44 -3.17
N ASP A 82 -11.18 -33.61 -2.76
CA ASP A 82 -11.37 -32.22 -3.20
C ASP A 82 -10.58 -31.20 -2.36
N VAL A 83 -9.41 -31.55 -1.88
CA VAL A 83 -8.54 -30.66 -1.11
C VAL A 83 -7.97 -29.55 -2.00
N LYS A 84 -8.17 -28.30 -1.60
CA LYS A 84 -7.70 -27.11 -2.29
C LYS A 84 -6.81 -26.26 -1.39
N TYR A 85 -5.83 -25.58 -2.00
CA TYR A 85 -4.98 -24.61 -1.33
C TYR A 85 -5.21 -23.22 -1.92
N ARG A 86 -5.18 -22.21 -1.06
CA ARG A 86 -5.16 -20.81 -1.47
C ARG A 86 -3.75 -20.29 -1.40
N PHE A 87 -3.43 -19.40 -2.31
CA PHE A 87 -2.14 -18.73 -2.35
C PHE A 87 -2.34 -17.23 -2.29
N PHE A 88 -1.66 -16.57 -1.39
CA PHE A 88 -1.76 -15.12 -1.26
C PHE A 88 -0.41 -14.45 -1.11
N ARG A 89 -0.32 -13.27 -1.71
CA ARG A 89 0.87 -12.46 -1.70
C ARG A 89 1.02 -11.73 -0.37
N LYS A 90 2.20 -11.87 0.26
CA LYS A 90 2.65 -11.05 1.39
C LYS A 90 3.74 -10.10 0.90
N SER A 91 3.46 -8.80 0.84
CA SER A 91 4.40 -7.75 0.46
C SER A 91 3.93 -6.41 1.00
N CYS A 92 4.70 -5.33 0.78
CA CYS A 92 4.29 -3.98 1.14
C CYS A 92 2.93 -3.64 0.52
N GLN A 93 2.04 -3.07 1.34
CA GLN A 93 0.69 -2.69 0.93
C GLN A 93 0.62 -1.28 0.34
N HIS A 94 1.72 -0.51 0.36
CA HIS A 94 1.80 0.87 -0.10
C HIS A 94 0.66 1.74 0.41
N CYS A 95 0.43 1.69 1.72
CA CYS A 95 -0.68 2.33 2.42
C CYS A 95 -0.75 3.83 2.16
N ASP A 96 -1.96 4.39 1.99
CA ASP A 96 -2.14 5.84 1.90
C ASP A 96 -1.94 6.51 3.26
N ARG A 97 -2.29 5.82 4.36
CA ARG A 97 -1.91 6.16 5.73
C ARG A 97 -0.88 5.15 6.20
N ALA A 98 0.38 5.49 6.10
CA ALA A 98 1.48 4.56 6.28
C ALA A 98 2.16 4.73 7.64
N PRO A 99 1.82 3.95 8.69
CA PRO A 99 2.43 4.10 10.02
C PRO A 99 3.96 4.04 10.00
N CYS A 100 4.51 3.27 9.06
CA CYS A 100 5.95 3.17 8.88
C CYS A 100 6.62 4.44 8.32
N VAL A 101 5.86 5.37 7.77
CA VAL A 101 6.33 6.71 7.40
C VAL A 101 6.25 7.61 8.61
N ASP A 102 5.12 7.58 9.31
CA ASP A 102 4.83 8.48 10.44
C ASP A 102 5.83 8.31 11.60
N VAL A 103 6.31 7.07 11.84
CA VAL A 103 7.26 6.78 12.93
C VAL A 103 8.73 6.95 12.54
N CYS A 104 9.05 7.35 11.32
CA CYS A 104 10.44 7.45 10.88
C CYS A 104 11.11 8.73 11.38
N PRO A 105 12.07 8.66 12.32
CA PRO A 105 12.65 9.85 12.94
C PRO A 105 13.52 10.67 11.97
N THR A 106 14.05 10.02 10.93
CA THR A 106 14.93 10.68 9.94
C THR A 106 14.23 11.05 8.65
N GLY A 107 12.92 10.72 8.51
CA GLY A 107 12.20 10.88 7.25
C GLY A 107 12.66 9.94 6.12
N ALA A 108 13.53 8.96 6.43
CA ALA A 108 14.01 7.99 5.43
C ALA A 108 12.89 7.15 4.82
N SER A 109 11.87 6.79 5.62
CA SER A 109 10.66 6.16 5.10
C SER A 109 9.67 7.24 4.70
N PHE A 110 9.28 7.28 3.44
CA PHE A 110 8.43 8.33 2.88
C PHE A 110 7.40 7.76 1.91
N ARG A 111 6.40 8.57 1.59
CA ARG A 111 5.47 8.32 0.49
C ARG A 111 5.78 9.32 -0.62
N ASP A 112 6.11 8.81 -1.78
CA ASP A 112 6.38 9.61 -2.95
C ASP A 112 5.10 10.33 -3.42
N ALA A 113 5.16 11.65 -3.51
CA ALA A 113 3.99 12.46 -3.84
C ALA A 113 3.52 12.26 -5.29
N ALA A 114 4.44 11.97 -6.20
CA ALA A 114 4.15 11.81 -7.63
C ALA A 114 3.49 10.45 -7.95
N SER A 115 3.83 9.38 -7.20
CA SER A 115 3.38 8.01 -7.48
C SER A 115 2.53 7.38 -6.38
N GLY A 116 2.47 8.01 -5.21
CA GLY A 116 1.84 7.45 -4.02
C GLY A 116 2.57 6.21 -3.47
N ILE A 117 3.72 5.84 -4.01
CA ILE A 117 4.49 4.68 -3.58
C ILE A 117 5.16 4.99 -2.24
N VAL A 118 5.00 4.09 -1.27
CA VAL A 118 5.79 4.16 -0.03
C VAL A 118 7.17 3.61 -0.32
N ASP A 119 8.23 4.36 0.01
CA ASP A 119 9.62 3.97 -0.26
C ASP A 119 10.54 4.25 0.95
N VAL A 120 11.81 3.91 0.82
CA VAL A 120 12.87 4.20 1.80
C VAL A 120 14.05 4.83 1.06
N ASN A 121 14.53 5.95 1.59
CA ASN A 121 15.81 6.51 1.19
C ASN A 121 16.91 5.87 2.06
N PRO A 122 17.80 5.06 1.49
CA PRO A 122 18.84 4.38 2.25
C PRO A 122 19.86 5.36 2.87
N ASP A 123 20.10 6.52 2.24
CA ASP A 123 21.10 7.50 2.70
C ASP A 123 20.66 8.18 4.00
N LEU A 124 19.37 8.28 4.26
CA LEU A 124 18.80 8.83 5.48
C LEU A 124 18.47 7.76 6.54
N CYS A 125 18.53 6.47 6.17
CA CYS A 125 18.10 5.40 7.04
C CYS A 125 19.18 5.01 8.03
N VAL A 126 18.92 5.19 9.32
CA VAL A 126 19.83 4.82 10.43
C VAL A 126 19.58 3.40 10.97
N GLY A 127 18.72 2.59 10.34
CA GLY A 127 18.48 1.21 10.74
C GLY A 127 17.75 1.02 12.08
N CYS A 128 17.06 2.02 12.61
CA CYS A 128 16.42 2.00 13.95
C CYS A 128 15.24 1.02 14.09
N GLN A 129 14.75 0.45 12.99
CA GLN A 129 13.69 -0.57 12.93
C GLN A 129 12.27 -0.11 13.34
N TYR A 130 12.04 1.14 13.72
CA TYR A 130 10.69 1.62 14.09
C TYR A 130 9.66 1.37 13.00
N CYS A 131 10.03 1.56 11.74
CA CYS A 131 9.15 1.27 10.60
C CYS A 131 8.84 -0.23 10.42
N ILE A 132 9.68 -1.13 10.93
CA ILE A 132 9.43 -2.59 10.96
C ILE A 132 8.41 -2.89 12.05
N ALA A 133 8.63 -2.38 13.25
CA ALA A 133 7.73 -2.56 14.40
C ALA A 133 6.34 -1.98 14.14
N ALA A 134 6.25 -0.80 13.51
CA ALA A 134 4.99 -0.12 13.20
C ALA A 134 4.22 -0.75 12.03
N CYS A 135 4.83 -1.65 11.24
CA CYS A 135 4.17 -2.24 10.07
C CYS A 135 3.21 -3.37 10.47
N PRO A 136 1.87 -3.21 10.36
CA PRO A 136 0.95 -4.24 10.78
C PRO A 136 0.94 -5.47 9.86
N TYR A 137 1.55 -5.34 8.69
CA TYR A 137 1.68 -6.40 7.68
C TYR A 137 2.96 -7.21 7.81
N ARG A 138 3.93 -6.75 8.64
CA ARG A 138 5.23 -7.41 8.87
C ARG A 138 5.96 -7.73 7.56
N VAL A 139 6.10 -6.73 6.68
CA VAL A 139 6.65 -6.90 5.32
C VAL A 139 7.88 -6.03 5.07
N ARG A 140 8.48 -5.51 6.13
CA ARG A 140 9.74 -4.79 6.12
C ARG A 140 10.81 -5.61 6.81
N PHE A 141 12.05 -5.44 6.37
CA PHE A 141 13.22 -6.09 6.94
C PHE A 141 14.42 -5.16 6.91
N ILE A 142 15.48 -5.50 7.61
CA ILE A 142 16.78 -4.83 7.48
C ILE A 142 17.57 -5.54 6.40
N HIS A 143 18.01 -4.80 5.41
CA HIS A 143 18.84 -5.32 4.34
C HIS A 143 20.19 -5.78 4.90
N PRO A 144 20.60 -7.05 4.70
CA PRO A 144 21.74 -7.62 5.39
C PRO A 144 23.08 -6.96 5.07
N VAL A 145 23.18 -6.34 3.89
CA VAL A 145 24.41 -5.67 3.45
C VAL A 145 24.38 -4.18 3.82
N THR A 146 23.36 -3.43 3.39
CA THR A 146 23.29 -1.98 3.61
C THR A 146 22.88 -1.56 5.02
N LYS A 147 22.38 -2.51 5.84
CA LYS A 147 21.86 -2.28 7.19
C LYS A 147 20.70 -1.28 7.27
N THR A 148 20.10 -0.96 6.15
CA THR A 148 18.94 -0.05 6.03
C THR A 148 17.64 -0.84 5.92
N ALA A 149 16.50 -0.21 6.23
CA ALA A 149 15.20 -0.83 6.05
C ALA A 149 14.89 -1.03 4.56
N ASP A 150 14.38 -2.20 4.19
CA ASP A 150 13.97 -2.51 2.83
C ASP A 150 12.59 -3.17 2.78
N LYS A 151 11.96 -3.14 1.61
CA LYS A 151 10.65 -3.67 1.30
C LYS A 151 10.35 -3.58 -0.20
N CYS A 152 9.23 -4.16 -0.65
CA CYS A 152 8.73 -3.94 -2.01
C CYS A 152 8.49 -2.44 -2.27
N ASP A 153 9.04 -1.92 -3.34
CA ASP A 153 8.92 -0.54 -3.83
C ASP A 153 8.14 -0.46 -5.17
N PHE A 154 7.42 -1.50 -5.56
CA PHE A 154 6.81 -1.70 -6.88
C PHE A 154 7.81 -1.60 -8.04
N CYS A 155 9.07 -1.92 -7.78
CA CYS A 155 10.18 -1.78 -8.74
C CYS A 155 10.37 -0.32 -9.22
N ARG A 156 10.11 0.67 -8.34
CA ARG A 156 10.16 2.10 -8.64
C ARG A 156 11.50 2.51 -9.24
N LYS A 157 12.59 2.03 -8.64
CA LYS A 157 13.97 2.38 -9.03
C LYS A 157 14.53 1.52 -10.18
N THR A 158 13.76 0.57 -10.68
CA THR A 158 14.17 -0.36 -11.73
C THR A 158 13.18 -0.33 -12.89
N HIS A 159 12.18 -1.21 -12.88
CA HIS A 159 11.25 -1.37 -14.00
C HIS A 159 10.37 -0.14 -14.24
N LEU A 160 9.76 0.45 -13.19
CA LEU A 160 8.89 1.62 -13.38
C LEU A 160 9.64 2.83 -13.93
N GLN A 161 10.89 3.05 -13.51
CA GLN A 161 11.74 4.11 -14.05
C GLN A 161 12.04 3.89 -15.54
N ALA A 162 12.07 2.63 -15.98
CA ALA A 162 12.25 2.25 -17.38
C ALA A 162 10.93 2.14 -18.17
N GLY A 163 9.80 2.58 -17.62
CA GLY A 163 8.49 2.50 -18.26
C GLY A 163 7.91 1.08 -18.33
N LYS A 164 8.44 0.13 -17.57
CA LYS A 164 8.00 -1.28 -17.55
C LYS A 164 7.12 -1.57 -16.34
N LEU A 165 6.31 -2.62 -16.42
CA LEU A 165 5.56 -3.12 -15.29
C LEU A 165 6.51 -3.69 -14.20
N PRO A 166 6.06 -3.77 -12.93
CA PRO A 166 6.85 -4.44 -11.89
C PRO A 166 7.22 -5.86 -12.29
N ALA A 167 8.46 -6.28 -12.04
CA ALA A 167 9.00 -7.56 -12.50
C ALA A 167 8.14 -8.77 -12.10
N CYS A 168 7.50 -8.71 -10.94
CA CYS A 168 6.59 -9.79 -10.48
C CYS A 168 5.30 -9.88 -11.30
N VAL A 169 4.84 -8.77 -11.88
CA VAL A 169 3.66 -8.72 -12.76
C VAL A 169 4.01 -9.35 -14.11
N GLU A 170 5.12 -8.91 -14.72
CA GLU A 170 5.59 -9.44 -16.00
C GLU A 170 5.90 -10.95 -15.95
N ALA A 171 6.45 -11.41 -14.82
CA ALA A 171 6.83 -12.81 -14.65
C ALA A 171 5.67 -13.75 -14.27
N CYS A 172 4.47 -13.23 -14.00
CA CYS A 172 3.35 -14.06 -13.55
C CYS A 172 2.73 -14.85 -14.72
N PRO A 173 2.88 -16.19 -14.76
CA PRO A 173 2.42 -16.98 -15.91
C PRO A 173 0.89 -17.03 -16.03
N THR A 174 0.18 -16.93 -14.90
CA THR A 174 -1.30 -16.96 -14.84
C THR A 174 -1.93 -15.58 -14.84
N LYS A 175 -1.12 -14.50 -14.93
CA LYS A 175 -1.57 -13.11 -14.84
C LYS A 175 -2.41 -12.81 -13.58
N ALA A 176 -2.09 -13.49 -12.48
CA ALA A 176 -2.74 -13.26 -11.19
C ALA A 176 -2.39 -11.91 -10.55
N LEU A 177 -1.51 -11.13 -11.14
CA LEU A 177 -1.07 -9.83 -10.65
C LEU A 177 -1.38 -8.75 -11.68
N THR A 178 -2.19 -7.76 -11.30
CA THR A 178 -2.48 -6.58 -12.11
C THR A 178 -1.95 -5.34 -11.38
N PHE A 179 -1.26 -4.46 -12.10
CA PHE A 179 -0.67 -3.24 -11.56
C PHE A 179 -1.06 -2.04 -12.43
N GLY A 180 -1.34 -0.89 -11.82
CA GLY A 180 -1.66 0.31 -12.58
C GLY A 180 -2.01 1.51 -11.73
N ASN A 181 -2.47 2.56 -12.39
CA ASN A 181 -2.94 3.79 -11.77
C ASN A 181 -4.38 3.63 -11.31
N LEU A 182 -4.62 3.77 -10.01
CA LEU A 182 -5.95 3.69 -9.39
C LEU A 182 -6.84 4.91 -9.68
N ASP A 183 -6.25 6.01 -10.12
CA ASP A 183 -6.98 7.25 -10.40
C ASP A 183 -7.32 7.41 -11.91
N ASP A 184 -6.85 6.49 -12.75
CA ASP A 184 -7.21 6.41 -14.17
C ASP A 184 -8.32 5.35 -14.34
N PRO A 185 -9.56 5.78 -14.69
CA PRO A 185 -10.67 4.86 -14.88
C PRO A 185 -10.47 3.88 -16.05
N ASN A 186 -9.61 4.24 -17.02
CA ASN A 186 -9.31 3.41 -18.18
C ASN A 186 -8.17 2.41 -17.92
N SER A 187 -7.51 2.50 -16.79
CA SER A 187 -6.45 1.55 -16.43
C SER A 187 -7.01 0.15 -16.19
N GLU A 188 -6.24 -0.87 -16.55
CA GLU A 188 -6.61 -2.30 -16.36
C GLU A 188 -6.98 -2.58 -14.88
N ILE A 189 -6.24 -2.00 -13.93
CA ILE A 189 -6.51 -2.19 -12.50
C ILE A 189 -7.85 -1.59 -12.10
N SER A 190 -8.20 -0.39 -12.57
CA SER A 190 -9.48 0.25 -12.24
C SER A 190 -10.66 -0.52 -12.82
N GLN A 191 -10.54 -0.99 -14.05
CA GLN A 191 -11.55 -1.83 -14.70
C GLN A 191 -11.74 -3.15 -13.94
N LEU A 192 -10.65 -3.81 -13.53
CA LEU A 192 -10.71 -5.04 -12.75
C LEU A 192 -11.40 -4.82 -11.39
N LEU A 193 -11.08 -3.71 -10.71
CA LEU A 193 -11.71 -3.35 -9.43
C LEU A 193 -13.21 -3.06 -9.54
N CYS A 194 -13.69 -2.62 -10.71
CA CYS A 194 -15.11 -2.45 -10.98
C CYS A 194 -15.82 -3.78 -11.32
N GLN A 195 -15.11 -4.71 -11.95
CA GLN A 195 -15.68 -5.95 -12.47
C GLN A 195 -15.70 -7.09 -11.46
N LYS A 196 -14.72 -7.15 -10.55
CA LYS A 196 -14.54 -8.24 -9.60
C LYS A 196 -14.72 -7.79 -8.16
N PRO A 197 -15.35 -8.59 -7.30
CA PRO A 197 -15.34 -8.34 -5.87
C PRO A 197 -13.91 -8.41 -5.35
N THR A 198 -13.51 -7.39 -4.60
CA THR A 198 -12.15 -7.30 -4.04
C THR A 198 -12.19 -6.96 -2.57
N TYR A 199 -11.19 -7.40 -1.85
CA TYR A 199 -10.98 -7.01 -0.46
C TYR A 199 -9.55 -6.50 -0.21
N ARG A 200 -9.34 -5.87 0.92
CA ARG A 200 -8.02 -5.40 1.36
C ARG A 200 -7.71 -5.96 2.75
N TYR A 201 -6.55 -6.55 2.87
CA TYR A 201 -6.12 -7.18 4.11
C TYR A 201 -5.96 -6.16 5.24
N LYS A 202 -6.51 -6.47 6.43
CA LYS A 202 -6.45 -5.61 7.64
C LYS A 202 -6.97 -4.18 7.42
N LEU A 203 -8.03 -4.01 6.63
CA LEU A 203 -8.61 -2.70 6.33
C LEU A 203 -9.09 -1.96 7.59
N ALA A 204 -9.56 -2.69 8.62
CA ALA A 204 -10.02 -2.15 9.90
C ALA A 204 -8.95 -1.34 10.65
N LEU A 205 -7.67 -1.54 10.36
CA LEU A 205 -6.56 -0.77 10.96
C LEU A 205 -6.44 0.66 10.39
N GLY A 206 -7.29 1.07 9.45
CA GLY A 206 -7.33 2.42 8.91
C GLY A 206 -6.13 2.84 8.05
N THR A 207 -5.21 1.93 7.74
CA THR A 207 -3.98 2.22 6.97
C THR A 207 -4.21 2.50 5.49
N LYS A 208 -5.42 2.20 4.97
CA LYS A 208 -5.80 2.34 3.56
C LYS A 208 -4.80 1.69 2.59
N PRO A 209 -4.64 0.34 2.66
CA PRO A 209 -3.72 -0.39 1.79
C PRO A 209 -4.12 -0.27 0.32
N LYS A 210 -3.13 -0.26 -0.59
CA LYS A 210 -3.31 -0.23 -2.05
C LYS A 210 -2.99 -1.57 -2.73
N LEU A 211 -2.83 -2.62 -1.96
CA LEU A 211 -2.83 -3.99 -2.46
C LEU A 211 -4.23 -4.57 -2.26
N TYR A 212 -4.93 -4.79 -3.35
CA TYR A 212 -6.25 -5.38 -3.40
C TYR A 212 -6.13 -6.88 -3.68
N ARG A 213 -7.14 -7.64 -3.30
CA ARG A 213 -7.20 -9.07 -3.53
C ARG A 213 -8.56 -9.45 -4.09
N VAL A 214 -8.57 -10.28 -5.13
CA VAL A 214 -9.77 -11.02 -5.56
C VAL A 214 -9.77 -12.33 -4.78
N PRO A 215 -10.84 -12.66 -4.04
CA PRO A 215 -10.88 -13.87 -3.23
C PRO A 215 -10.87 -15.13 -4.10
N PHE A 216 -10.37 -16.23 -3.55
CA PHE A 216 -10.35 -17.54 -4.20
C PHE A 216 -11.75 -18.03 -4.57
N LYS A 217 -12.73 -17.79 -3.68
CA LYS A 217 -14.15 -17.93 -3.95
C LYS A 217 -14.90 -16.66 -3.55
N TYR A 218 -16.02 -16.38 -4.17
CA TYR A 218 -16.87 -15.26 -3.81
C TYR A 218 -17.32 -15.37 -2.35
N GLY A 219 -17.12 -14.29 -1.59
CA GLY A 219 -17.49 -14.20 -0.18
C GLY A 219 -16.46 -14.74 0.82
N GLU A 220 -15.41 -15.43 0.37
CA GLU A 220 -14.33 -15.86 1.25
C GLU A 220 -13.27 -14.74 1.39
N VAL A 221 -13.18 -14.17 2.58
CA VAL A 221 -12.15 -13.20 2.95
C VAL A 221 -11.16 -13.87 3.88
N SER A 222 -9.87 -13.92 3.51
CA SER A 222 -8.83 -14.39 4.43
C SER A 222 -8.65 -13.34 5.54
N GLN A 223 -8.88 -13.74 6.77
CA GLN A 223 -8.66 -12.93 7.97
C GLN A 223 -7.17 -12.74 8.27
#